data_4fd2b9f3edeb8f1f292cc794a218843c
#
_entry.id   4fd2b9f3edeb8f1f292cc794a218843c
#
_cell.length_a   1.000
_cell.length_b   1.000
_cell.length_c   1.000
_cell.angle_alpha   90.00
_cell.angle_beta   90.00
_cell.angle_gamma   90.00
#
_symmetry.space_group_name_H-M   'P 1'
#
loop_
_entity.id
_entity.type
_entity.pdbx_description
1 polymer ?
#
loop_
_entity_poly.entity_id
_entity_poly.type
_entity_poly.pdbx_seq_one_letter_code
_entity_poly.pdbx_strand_id
1 'polypeptide(L)'
;QLLPRSAFETVWGTVEDIISQPRGGLLSVGFILALYFATTGISSMVEAFNQTYHAIETRTWVRQRVISLVLVFIISVIVIVAIALLTTGTMVINYLVDVNVLKDAFTIFLLQLGKWIVILAMVFFVISFSYYLAPSRKSHFRFVSAGSSLATILSILTMVGFNFYISNFGRYNVLYGSIGTLLVIMLWIYFNALILLIGFELNASIRNAHRSAKNGS
;
A
#
# COMPACT_ATOMS: atom_id res chain seq x y z
N GLN A 1 -11.01 -6.38 8.43
CA GLN A 1 -11.38 -6.40 7.01
C GLN A 1 -10.79 -5.14 6.37
N LEU A 2 -9.89 -5.29 5.41
CA LEU A 2 -9.19 -4.17 4.74
C LEU A 2 -10.04 -3.55 3.62
N LEU A 3 -11.13 -4.19 3.24
CA LEU A 3 -12.06 -3.76 2.20
C LEU A 3 -13.51 -3.81 2.71
N PRO A 4 -14.40 -2.95 2.21
CA PRO A 4 -15.83 -3.07 2.43
C PRO A 4 -16.32 -4.47 2.02
N ARG A 5 -17.28 -5.04 2.76
CA ARG A 5 -17.82 -6.39 2.45
C ARG A 5 -18.31 -6.50 1.01
N SER A 6 -19.00 -5.49 0.51
CA SER A 6 -19.49 -5.46 -0.87
C SER A 6 -18.37 -5.44 -1.92
N ALA A 7 -17.29 -4.70 -1.64
CA ALA A 7 -16.10 -4.69 -2.51
C ALA A 7 -15.36 -6.03 -2.45
N PHE A 8 -15.27 -6.63 -1.26
CA PHE A 8 -14.69 -7.95 -1.08
C PHE A 8 -15.48 -9.03 -1.82
N GLU A 9 -16.81 -9.04 -1.69
CA GLU A 9 -17.68 -10.01 -2.37
C GLU A 9 -17.62 -9.86 -3.89
N THR A 10 -17.57 -8.63 -4.41
CA THR A 10 -17.44 -8.40 -5.86
C THR A 10 -16.09 -8.86 -6.39
N VAL A 11 -15.00 -8.53 -5.68
CA VAL A 11 -13.65 -8.97 -6.06
C VAL A 11 -13.52 -10.48 -5.92
N TRP A 12 -14.04 -11.07 -4.83
CA TRP A 12 -13.98 -12.51 -4.61
C TRP A 12 -14.78 -13.28 -5.64
N GLY A 13 -16.00 -12.85 -5.97
CA GLY A 13 -16.81 -13.45 -7.02
C GLY A 13 -16.11 -13.42 -8.39
N THR A 14 -15.44 -12.32 -8.71
CA THR A 14 -14.66 -12.19 -9.94
C THR A 14 -13.43 -13.11 -9.93
N VAL A 15 -12.73 -13.22 -8.81
CA VAL A 15 -11.57 -14.12 -8.64
C VAL A 15 -12.01 -15.58 -8.73
N GLU A 16 -13.12 -15.94 -8.09
CA GLU A 16 -13.67 -17.30 -8.13
C GLU A 16 -14.11 -17.69 -9.54
N ASP A 17 -14.73 -16.79 -10.31
CA ASP A 17 -15.12 -17.01 -11.70
C ASP A 17 -13.89 -17.17 -12.62
N ILE A 18 -12.83 -16.41 -12.38
CA ILE A 18 -11.56 -16.51 -13.10
C ILE A 18 -10.84 -17.84 -12.79
N ILE A 19 -10.86 -18.29 -11.54
CA ILE A 19 -10.18 -19.53 -11.11
C ILE A 19 -10.96 -20.76 -11.54
N SER A 20 -12.28 -20.72 -11.49
CA SER A 20 -13.15 -21.87 -11.80
C SER A 20 -13.27 -22.17 -13.29
N GLN A 21 -13.00 -21.18 -14.16
CA GLN A 21 -13.00 -21.38 -15.60
C GLN A 21 -11.57 -21.35 -16.17
N PRO A 22 -11.01 -22.48 -16.65
CA PRO A 22 -9.65 -22.55 -17.20
C PRO A 22 -9.55 -21.86 -18.56
N ARG A 23 -9.62 -20.54 -18.57
CA ARG A 23 -9.40 -19.69 -19.76
C ARG A 23 -7.96 -19.18 -19.76
N GLY A 24 -6.99 -20.07 -19.94
CA GLY A 24 -5.56 -19.77 -19.84
C GLY A 24 -5.11 -18.57 -20.69
N GLY A 25 -5.68 -18.39 -21.88
CA GLY A 25 -5.39 -17.23 -22.74
C GLY A 25 -5.87 -15.90 -22.14
N LEU A 26 -7.08 -15.87 -21.60
CA LEU A 26 -7.66 -14.67 -20.99
C LEU A 26 -6.90 -14.28 -19.69
N LEU A 27 -6.48 -15.29 -18.91
CA LEU A 27 -5.70 -15.12 -17.70
C LEU A 27 -4.32 -14.52 -18.00
N SER A 28 -3.65 -14.99 -19.05
CA SER A 28 -2.34 -14.48 -19.48
C SER A 28 -2.43 -13.03 -19.97
N VAL A 29 -3.40 -12.69 -20.80
CA VAL A 29 -3.62 -11.33 -21.29
C VAL A 29 -3.99 -10.41 -20.12
N GLY A 30 -4.89 -10.84 -19.24
CA GLY A 30 -5.29 -10.09 -18.05
C GLY A 30 -4.11 -9.81 -17.12
N PHE A 31 -3.24 -10.79 -16.90
CA PHE A 31 -2.03 -10.61 -16.09
C PHE A 31 -1.06 -9.58 -16.70
N ILE A 32 -0.80 -9.66 -18.00
CA ILE A 32 0.08 -8.72 -18.71
C ILE A 32 -0.50 -7.30 -18.63
N LEU A 33 -1.80 -7.13 -18.86
CA LEU A 33 -2.47 -5.84 -18.74
C LEU A 33 -2.42 -5.30 -17.29
N ALA A 34 -2.67 -6.14 -16.30
CA ALA A 34 -2.58 -5.75 -14.90
C ALA A 34 -1.17 -5.29 -14.53
N LEU A 35 -0.14 -6.01 -14.98
CA LEU A 35 1.26 -5.65 -14.78
C LEU A 35 1.61 -4.32 -15.48
N TYR A 36 1.11 -4.14 -16.71
CA TYR A 36 1.29 -2.90 -17.46
C TYR A 36 0.67 -1.71 -16.73
N PHE A 37 -0.59 -1.81 -16.30
CA PHE A 37 -1.27 -0.72 -15.58
C PHE A 37 -0.65 -0.46 -14.20
N ALA A 38 -0.31 -1.50 -13.45
CA ALA A 38 0.39 -1.36 -12.17
C ALA A 38 1.72 -0.62 -12.34
N THR A 39 2.51 -1.02 -13.34
CA THR A 39 3.80 -0.36 -13.64
C THR A 39 3.60 1.08 -14.09
N THR A 40 2.52 1.38 -14.82
CA THR A 40 2.19 2.73 -15.25
C THR A 40 1.79 3.61 -14.06
N GLY A 41 0.97 3.09 -13.14
CA GLY A 41 0.61 3.80 -11.90
C GLY A 41 1.83 4.11 -11.03
N ILE A 42 2.75 3.15 -10.84
CA ILE A 42 4.01 3.40 -10.13
C ILE A 42 4.89 4.40 -10.88
N SER A 43 4.94 4.37 -12.20
CA SER A 43 5.70 5.36 -13.00
C SER A 43 5.15 6.79 -12.78
N SER A 44 3.84 6.96 -12.75
CA SER A 44 3.20 8.26 -12.46
C SER A 44 3.51 8.76 -11.04
N MET A 45 3.53 7.84 -10.06
CA MET A 45 3.96 8.16 -8.68
C MET A 45 5.43 8.61 -8.64
N VAL A 46 6.33 7.91 -9.35
CA VAL A 46 7.75 8.26 -9.46
C VAL A 46 7.91 9.66 -10.08
N GLU A 47 7.14 9.96 -11.12
CA GLU A 47 7.13 11.27 -11.77
C GLU A 47 6.69 12.37 -10.81
N ALA A 48 5.60 12.15 -10.06
CA ALA A 48 5.12 13.10 -9.06
C ALA A 48 6.17 13.38 -7.97
N PHE A 49 6.89 12.36 -7.50
CA PHE A 49 8.00 12.52 -6.55
C PHE A 49 9.17 13.33 -7.15
N ASN A 50 9.49 13.14 -8.42
CA ASN A 50 10.53 13.92 -9.10
C ASN A 50 10.12 15.37 -9.28
N GLN A 51 8.84 15.67 -9.57
CA GLN A 51 8.31 17.01 -9.66
C GLN A 51 8.40 17.75 -8.31
N THR A 52 8.06 17.09 -7.20
CA THR A 52 8.22 17.65 -5.84
C THR A 52 9.66 18.07 -5.55
N TYR A 53 10.63 17.35 -6.09
CA TYR A 53 12.06 17.65 -5.94
C TYR A 53 12.59 18.72 -6.91
N HIS A 54 11.77 19.24 -7.81
CA HIS A 54 12.23 20.03 -8.97
C HIS A 54 13.38 19.29 -9.69
N ALA A 55 13.38 17.98 -9.64
CA ALA A 55 14.39 17.15 -10.25
C ALA A 55 13.91 16.77 -11.65
N ILE A 56 14.70 17.18 -12.65
CA ILE A 56 14.49 16.72 -14.02
C ILE A 56 14.77 15.21 -14.03
N GLU A 57 13.85 14.42 -14.57
CA GLU A 57 14.07 13.00 -14.78
C GLU A 57 15.21 12.79 -15.78
N THR A 58 16.31 12.27 -15.31
CA THR A 58 17.53 12.03 -16.12
C THR A 58 17.66 10.59 -16.58
N ARG A 59 16.77 9.71 -16.12
CA ARG A 59 16.82 8.29 -16.50
C ARG A 59 16.20 8.10 -17.88
N THR A 60 16.76 7.15 -18.65
CA THR A 60 16.11 6.68 -19.87
C THR A 60 14.76 6.06 -19.54
N TRP A 61 13.82 6.14 -20.49
CA TRP A 61 12.47 5.54 -20.34
C TRP A 61 12.53 4.07 -19.90
N VAL A 62 13.45 3.28 -20.48
CA VAL A 62 13.63 1.88 -20.10
C VAL A 62 14.02 1.74 -18.63
N ARG A 63 14.97 2.54 -18.15
CA ARG A 63 15.43 2.49 -16.76
C ARG A 63 14.33 2.88 -15.78
N GLN A 64 13.52 3.87 -16.11
CA GLN A 64 12.36 4.26 -15.32
C GLN A 64 11.36 3.11 -15.26
N ARG A 65 11.10 2.43 -16.38
CA ARG A 65 10.19 1.29 -16.44
C ARG A 65 10.69 0.11 -15.61
N VAL A 66 11.98 -0.18 -15.64
CA VAL A 66 12.60 -1.22 -14.81
C VAL A 66 12.46 -0.91 -13.32
N ILE A 67 12.70 0.33 -12.90
CA ILE A 67 12.50 0.73 -11.49
C ILE A 67 11.04 0.56 -11.06
N SER A 68 10.09 0.97 -11.90
CA SER A 68 8.68 0.79 -11.62
C SER A 68 8.28 -0.70 -11.53
N LEU A 69 8.83 -1.57 -12.39
CA LEU A 69 8.64 -3.02 -12.31
C LEU A 69 9.20 -3.61 -11.00
N VAL A 70 10.40 -3.19 -10.62
CA VAL A 70 11.03 -3.63 -9.35
C VAL A 70 10.17 -3.19 -8.16
N LEU A 71 9.66 -1.96 -8.17
CA LEU A 71 8.76 -1.48 -7.12
C LEU A 71 7.46 -2.27 -7.08
N VAL A 72 6.81 -2.50 -8.23
CA VAL A 72 5.60 -3.35 -8.32
C VAL A 72 5.88 -4.73 -7.72
N PHE A 73 7.00 -5.35 -8.06
CA PHE A 73 7.38 -6.66 -7.55
C PHE A 73 7.58 -6.65 -6.03
N ILE A 74 8.36 -5.70 -5.49
CA ILE A 74 8.61 -5.57 -4.04
C ILE A 74 7.29 -5.35 -3.29
N ILE A 75 6.47 -4.42 -3.76
CA ILE A 75 5.17 -4.10 -3.15
C ILE A 75 4.27 -5.33 -3.18
N SER A 76 4.17 -6.02 -4.32
CA SER A 76 3.35 -7.22 -4.46
C SER A 76 3.77 -8.33 -3.49
N VAL A 77 5.08 -8.58 -3.36
CA VAL A 77 5.60 -9.59 -2.41
C VAL A 77 5.23 -9.21 -0.97
N ILE A 78 5.45 -7.95 -0.58
CA ILE A 78 5.12 -7.49 0.78
C ILE A 78 3.61 -7.61 1.04
N VAL A 79 2.77 -7.24 0.09
CA VAL A 79 1.30 -7.33 0.20
C VAL A 79 0.85 -8.78 0.32
N ILE A 80 1.39 -9.70 -0.50
CA ILE A 80 1.08 -11.13 -0.43
C ILE A 80 1.47 -11.70 0.94
N VAL A 81 2.66 -11.37 1.44
CA VAL A 81 3.12 -11.81 2.77
C VAL A 81 2.24 -11.21 3.88
N ALA A 82 1.85 -9.95 3.76
CA ALA A 82 0.96 -9.31 4.73
C ALA A 82 -0.43 -9.98 4.77
N ILE A 83 -1.01 -10.29 3.60
CA ILE A 83 -2.29 -11.01 3.51
C ILE A 83 -2.15 -12.43 4.09
N ALA A 84 -1.09 -13.15 3.73
CA ALA A 84 -0.83 -14.47 4.28
C ALA A 84 -0.69 -14.44 5.81
N LEU A 85 0.02 -13.45 6.36
CA LEU A 85 0.18 -13.29 7.81
C LEU A 85 -1.15 -12.92 8.50
N LEU A 86 -1.97 -12.08 7.87
CA LEU A 86 -3.29 -11.72 8.40
C LEU A 86 -4.22 -12.94 8.49
N THR A 87 -4.27 -13.74 7.42
CA THR A 87 -5.17 -14.90 7.34
C THR A 87 -4.64 -16.07 8.18
N THR A 88 -3.43 -16.54 7.88
CA THR A 88 -2.81 -17.70 8.55
C THR A 88 -2.49 -17.39 10.00
N GLY A 89 -1.99 -16.20 10.32
CA GLY A 89 -1.66 -15.81 11.69
C GLY A 89 -2.88 -15.84 12.62
N THR A 90 -4.03 -15.37 12.15
CA THR A 90 -5.28 -15.45 12.93
C THR A 90 -5.75 -16.90 13.08
N MET A 91 -5.68 -17.68 12.00
CA MET A 91 -6.07 -19.07 11.97
C MET A 91 -5.24 -19.94 12.95
N VAL A 92 -3.93 -19.74 12.94
CA VAL A 92 -3.00 -20.45 13.83
C VAL A 92 -3.24 -20.09 15.29
N ILE A 93 -3.41 -18.78 15.61
CA ILE A 93 -3.70 -18.36 16.99
C ILE A 93 -5.00 -18.99 17.48
N ASN A 94 -6.07 -18.93 16.69
CA ASN A 94 -7.36 -19.52 17.06
C ASN A 94 -7.26 -21.03 17.23
N TYR A 95 -6.60 -21.74 16.32
CA TYR A 95 -6.37 -23.17 16.43
C TYR A 95 -5.63 -23.56 17.72
N LEU A 96 -4.58 -22.82 18.09
CA LEU A 96 -3.83 -23.08 19.32
C LEU A 96 -4.65 -22.79 20.58
N VAL A 97 -5.60 -21.87 20.52
CA VAL A 97 -6.57 -21.64 21.60
C VAL A 97 -7.57 -22.78 21.69
N ASP A 98 -8.12 -23.24 20.57
CA ASP A 98 -9.13 -24.30 20.51
C ASP A 98 -8.58 -25.66 20.99
N VAL A 99 -7.31 -25.97 20.66
CA VAL A 99 -6.65 -27.18 21.14
C VAL A 99 -6.06 -27.03 22.57
N ASN A 100 -6.41 -25.97 23.29
CA ASN A 100 -5.97 -25.71 24.67
C ASN A 100 -4.45 -25.59 24.88
N VAL A 101 -3.67 -25.33 23.83
CA VAL A 101 -2.23 -25.04 23.91
C VAL A 101 -1.99 -23.63 24.45
N LEU A 102 -2.75 -22.66 23.95
CA LEU A 102 -2.73 -21.27 24.44
C LEU A 102 -3.95 -21.06 25.35
N LYS A 103 -3.69 -20.95 26.66
CA LYS A 103 -4.73 -20.73 27.69
C LYS A 103 -4.65 -19.33 28.31
N ASP A 104 -3.48 -18.74 28.26
CA ASP A 104 -3.24 -17.45 28.90
C ASP A 104 -3.66 -16.30 27.98
N ALA A 105 -4.63 -15.50 28.46
CA ALA A 105 -5.15 -14.35 27.73
C ALA A 105 -4.05 -13.31 27.42
N PHE A 106 -3.05 -13.16 28.28
CA PHE A 106 -1.94 -12.25 28.08
C PHE A 106 -1.06 -12.71 26.90
N THR A 107 -0.75 -14.00 26.82
CA THR A 107 0.02 -14.57 25.69
C THR A 107 -0.72 -14.41 24.37
N ILE A 108 -2.04 -14.64 24.33
CA ILE A 108 -2.87 -14.45 23.14
C ILE A 108 -2.84 -12.97 22.72
N PHE A 109 -3.00 -12.04 23.67
CA PHE A 109 -2.91 -10.60 23.41
C PHE A 109 -1.54 -10.22 22.82
N LEU A 110 -0.43 -10.73 23.39
CA LEU A 110 0.92 -10.44 22.89
C LEU A 110 1.11 -10.94 21.44
N LEU A 111 0.63 -12.14 21.12
CA LEU A 111 0.72 -12.69 19.77
C LEU A 111 -0.09 -11.87 18.78
N GLN A 112 -1.29 -11.43 19.13
CA GLN A 112 -2.10 -10.55 18.31
C GLN A 112 -1.44 -9.19 18.12
N LEU A 113 -0.91 -8.60 19.18
CA LEU A 113 -0.17 -7.34 19.13
C LEU A 113 1.06 -7.47 18.21
N GLY A 114 1.84 -8.54 18.37
CA GLY A 114 3.01 -8.82 17.54
C GLY A 114 2.65 -8.93 16.05
N LYS A 115 1.57 -9.62 15.72
CA LYS A 115 1.03 -9.71 14.36
C LYS A 115 0.74 -8.32 13.78
N TRP A 116 0.05 -7.47 14.53
CA TRP A 116 -0.28 -6.10 14.08
C TRP A 116 0.95 -5.22 13.91
N ILE A 117 1.94 -5.33 14.80
CA ILE A 117 3.22 -4.62 14.68
C ILE A 117 3.95 -5.02 13.40
N VAL A 118 3.99 -6.31 13.05
CA VAL A 118 4.63 -6.79 11.83
C VAL A 118 3.92 -6.25 10.59
N ILE A 119 2.58 -6.25 10.56
CA ILE A 119 1.80 -5.71 9.45
C ILE A 119 2.06 -4.20 9.30
N LEU A 120 2.08 -3.47 10.39
CA LEU A 120 2.40 -2.05 10.41
C LEU A 120 3.82 -1.78 9.88
N ALA A 121 4.79 -2.61 10.28
CA ALA A 121 6.14 -2.55 9.74
C ALA A 121 6.16 -2.82 8.23
N MET A 122 5.36 -3.76 7.73
CA MET A 122 5.26 -4.02 6.28
C MET A 122 4.73 -2.80 5.51
N VAL A 123 3.70 -2.13 6.00
CA VAL A 123 3.20 -0.88 5.40
C VAL A 123 4.30 0.18 5.38
N PHE A 124 5.00 0.35 6.51
CA PHE A 124 6.14 1.25 6.59
C PHE A 124 7.25 0.89 5.59
N PHE A 125 7.56 -0.38 5.40
CA PHE A 125 8.55 -0.84 4.42
C PHE A 125 8.12 -0.54 2.98
N VAL A 126 6.85 -0.75 2.62
CA VAL A 126 6.33 -0.38 1.29
C VAL A 126 6.55 1.10 1.00
N ILE A 127 6.19 1.97 1.95
CA ILE A 127 6.36 3.41 1.82
C ILE A 127 7.84 3.78 1.75
N SER A 128 8.67 3.19 2.61
CA SER A 128 10.11 3.46 2.66
C SER A 128 10.83 3.02 1.39
N PHE A 129 10.50 1.84 0.83
CA PHE A 129 11.02 1.39 -0.46
C PHE A 129 10.60 2.32 -1.60
N SER A 130 9.33 2.76 -1.60
CA SER A 130 8.84 3.73 -2.58
C SER A 130 9.65 5.02 -2.54
N TYR A 131 9.89 5.58 -1.35
CA TYR A 131 10.67 6.81 -1.20
C TYR A 131 12.17 6.66 -1.49
N TYR A 132 12.71 5.46 -1.28
CA TYR A 132 14.12 5.18 -1.52
C TYR A 132 14.45 4.90 -2.99
N LEU A 133 13.59 4.14 -3.68
CA LEU A 133 13.84 3.69 -5.06
C LEU A 133 13.28 4.61 -6.12
N ALA A 134 12.15 5.28 -5.84
CA ALA A 134 11.43 6.08 -6.81
C ALA A 134 12.21 7.31 -7.30
N PRO A 135 12.85 8.15 -6.46
CA PRO A 135 13.47 9.40 -6.92
C PRO A 135 14.61 9.16 -7.91
N SER A 136 14.69 10.02 -8.95
CA SER A 136 15.74 9.95 -9.96
C SER A 136 17.10 10.38 -9.40
N ARG A 137 17.13 11.36 -8.54
CA ARG A 137 18.35 11.76 -7.83
C ARG A 137 18.54 10.88 -6.61
N LYS A 138 19.57 10.03 -6.63
CA LYS A 138 20.06 9.30 -5.45
C LYS A 138 20.55 10.32 -4.42
N SER A 139 19.66 10.82 -3.64
CA SER A 139 20.00 11.55 -2.46
C SER A 139 20.06 10.54 -1.32
N HIS A 140 20.95 10.76 -0.34
CA HIS A 140 21.07 9.94 0.86
C HIS A 140 19.74 9.95 1.69
N PHE A 141 18.66 9.41 1.11
CA PHE A 141 17.45 9.13 1.87
C PHE A 141 17.78 8.01 2.85
N ARG A 142 17.64 8.28 4.10
CA ARG A 142 17.60 7.23 5.10
C ARG A 142 16.36 6.40 4.84
N PHE A 143 16.50 5.08 4.82
CA PHE A 143 15.37 4.16 4.67
C PHE A 143 14.27 4.44 5.70
N VAL A 144 14.66 4.70 6.94
CA VAL A 144 13.79 5.25 7.98
C VAL A 144 13.89 6.77 7.93
N SER A 145 12.81 7.42 7.54
CA SER A 145 12.74 8.89 7.36
C SER A 145 11.51 9.47 8.04
N ALA A 146 11.56 10.75 8.37
CA ALA A 146 10.41 11.46 8.96
C ALA A 146 9.17 11.38 8.05
N GLY A 147 9.38 11.48 6.74
CA GLY A 147 8.29 11.38 5.78
C GLY A 147 7.68 9.98 5.68
N SER A 148 8.50 8.90 5.71
CA SER A 148 7.94 7.54 5.71
C SER A 148 7.16 7.24 7.00
N SER A 149 7.63 7.73 8.14
CA SER A 149 6.91 7.61 9.42
C SER A 149 5.59 8.38 9.40
N LEU A 150 5.61 9.64 8.94
CA LEU A 150 4.39 10.45 8.81
C LEU A 150 3.39 9.79 7.84
N ALA A 151 3.84 9.38 6.67
CA ALA A 151 2.97 8.75 5.68
C ALA A 151 2.36 7.44 6.21
N THR A 152 3.11 6.64 6.96
CA THR A 152 2.60 5.43 7.59
C THR A 152 1.50 5.76 8.61
N ILE A 153 1.72 6.73 9.48
CA ILE A 153 0.72 7.17 10.46
C ILE A 153 -0.54 7.68 9.76
N LEU A 154 -0.39 8.55 8.76
CA LEU A 154 -1.51 9.08 8.00
C LEU A 154 -2.26 7.99 7.24
N SER A 155 -1.57 6.99 6.67
CA SER A 155 -2.20 5.84 5.99
C SER A 155 -3.08 5.03 6.95
N ILE A 156 -2.61 4.81 8.18
CA ILE A 156 -3.38 4.11 9.20
C ILE A 156 -4.61 4.92 9.62
N LEU A 157 -4.42 6.21 9.87
CA LEU A 157 -5.53 7.11 10.22
C LEU A 157 -6.57 7.16 9.10
N THR A 158 -6.13 7.24 7.86
CA THR A 158 -7.02 7.20 6.69
C THR A 158 -7.75 5.86 6.60
N MET A 159 -7.07 4.74 6.84
CA MET A 159 -7.69 3.42 6.85
C MET A 159 -8.78 3.32 7.92
N VAL A 160 -8.51 3.77 9.14
CA VAL A 160 -9.48 3.78 10.25
C VAL A 160 -10.64 4.71 9.94
N GLY A 161 -10.37 5.94 9.49
CA GLY A 161 -11.39 6.92 9.13
C GLY A 161 -12.26 6.45 7.96
N PHE A 162 -11.65 5.80 6.97
CA PHE A 162 -12.35 5.27 5.81
C PHE A 162 -13.24 4.08 6.16
N ASN A 163 -12.77 3.20 7.05
CA ASN A 163 -13.56 2.09 7.57
C ASN A 163 -14.79 2.61 8.35
N PHE A 164 -14.59 3.64 9.19
CA PHE A 164 -15.67 4.30 9.89
C PHE A 164 -16.68 4.94 8.92
N TYR A 165 -16.18 5.66 7.91
CA TYR A 165 -17.02 6.27 6.87
C TYR A 165 -17.88 5.21 6.16
N ILE A 166 -17.29 4.14 5.67
CA ILE A 166 -18.00 3.09 4.94
C ILE A 166 -19.03 2.39 5.83
N SER A 167 -18.67 2.10 7.09
CA SER A 167 -19.55 1.42 8.04
C SER A 167 -20.79 2.25 8.38
N ASN A 168 -20.67 3.57 8.42
CA ASN A 168 -21.76 4.46 8.79
C ASN A 168 -22.55 5.01 7.57
N PHE A 169 -21.88 5.14 6.43
CA PHE A 169 -22.46 5.71 5.20
C PHE A 169 -22.78 4.66 4.14
N GLY A 170 -22.73 3.36 4.47
CA GLY A 170 -22.99 2.25 3.55
C GLY A 170 -24.39 2.27 2.87
N ARG A 171 -25.30 3.10 3.31
CA ARG A 171 -26.58 3.37 2.63
C ARG A 171 -26.42 4.00 1.25
N TYR A 172 -25.28 4.63 0.97
CA TYR A 172 -24.96 5.18 -0.35
C TYR A 172 -24.86 4.09 -1.44
N ASN A 173 -24.44 2.90 -1.03
CA ASN A 173 -24.35 1.73 -1.92
C ASN A 173 -25.72 1.21 -2.36
N VAL A 174 -26.77 1.44 -1.55
CA VAL A 174 -28.16 1.05 -1.87
C VAL A 174 -28.74 1.93 -2.99
N LEU A 175 -28.31 3.20 -3.08
CA LEU A 175 -28.79 4.14 -4.08
C LEU A 175 -28.00 4.06 -5.40
N TYR A 176 -26.71 3.84 -5.36
CA TYR A 176 -25.80 3.90 -6.52
C TYR A 176 -25.22 2.55 -6.94
N GLY A 177 -25.50 1.45 -6.22
CA GLY A 177 -25.04 0.11 -6.56
C GLY A 177 -23.50 0.01 -6.77
N SER A 178 -23.09 -0.64 -7.83
CA SER A 178 -21.66 -0.83 -8.18
C SER A 178 -20.89 0.47 -8.44
N ILE A 179 -21.56 1.54 -8.87
CA ILE A 179 -20.95 2.86 -9.11
C ILE A 179 -20.48 3.46 -7.77
N GLY A 180 -21.27 3.31 -6.70
CA GLY A 180 -20.88 3.76 -5.36
C GLY A 180 -19.60 3.09 -4.87
N THR A 181 -19.46 1.78 -5.08
CA THR A 181 -18.25 1.04 -4.72
C THR A 181 -17.02 1.53 -5.50
N LEU A 182 -17.18 1.79 -6.81
CA LEU A 182 -16.08 2.33 -7.63
C LEU A 182 -15.61 3.70 -7.12
N LEU A 183 -16.55 4.61 -6.81
CA LEU A 183 -16.23 5.92 -6.28
C LEU A 183 -15.48 5.84 -4.95
N VAL A 184 -15.91 4.94 -4.06
CA VAL A 184 -15.27 4.70 -2.77
C VAL A 184 -13.82 4.21 -2.95
N ILE A 185 -13.58 3.27 -3.87
CA ILE A 185 -12.23 2.78 -4.19
C ILE A 185 -11.36 3.90 -4.76
N MET A 186 -11.89 4.69 -5.70
CA MET A 186 -11.15 5.82 -6.27
C MET A 186 -10.77 6.85 -5.22
N LEU A 187 -11.68 7.18 -4.30
CA LEU A 187 -11.43 8.11 -3.21
C LEU A 187 -10.37 7.55 -2.25
N TRP A 188 -10.40 6.26 -1.95
CA TRP A 188 -9.40 5.60 -1.12
C TRP A 188 -8.01 5.65 -1.76
N ILE A 189 -7.90 5.37 -3.07
CA ILE A 189 -6.65 5.47 -3.83
C ILE A 189 -6.16 6.92 -3.82
N TYR A 190 -7.04 7.90 -4.02
CA TYR A 190 -6.71 9.32 -4.02
C TYR A 190 -6.09 9.76 -2.68
N PHE A 191 -6.71 9.43 -1.55
CA PHE A 191 -6.16 9.77 -0.24
C PHE A 191 -4.81 9.12 0.01
N ASN A 192 -4.63 7.85 -0.36
CA ASN A 192 -3.34 7.18 -0.21
C ASN A 192 -2.26 7.82 -1.10
N ALA A 193 -2.57 8.21 -2.33
CA ALA A 193 -1.65 8.93 -3.21
C ALA A 193 -1.25 10.28 -2.61
N LEU A 194 -2.22 11.05 -2.08
CA LEU A 194 -1.97 12.33 -1.41
C LEU A 194 -1.05 12.17 -0.20
N ILE A 195 -1.30 11.15 0.64
CA ILE A 195 -0.47 10.86 1.82
C ILE A 195 0.97 10.54 1.42
N LEU A 196 1.16 9.75 0.37
CA LEU A 196 2.49 9.44 -0.14
C LEU A 196 3.22 10.71 -0.62
N LEU A 197 2.51 11.63 -1.30
CA LEU A 197 3.09 12.91 -1.71
C LEU A 197 3.46 13.79 -0.53
N ILE A 198 2.59 13.94 0.47
CA ILE A 198 2.84 14.75 1.69
C ILE A 198 4.06 14.22 2.45
N GLY A 199 4.15 12.91 2.65
CA GLY A 199 5.30 12.32 3.34
C GLY A 199 6.59 12.47 2.56
N PHE A 200 6.53 12.36 1.22
CA PHE A 200 7.68 12.58 0.37
C PHE A 200 8.14 14.05 0.39
N GLU A 201 7.20 15.00 0.34
CA GLU A 201 7.48 16.42 0.42
C GLU A 201 8.10 16.82 1.75
N LEU A 202 7.66 16.22 2.86
CA LEU A 202 8.30 16.42 4.16
C LEU A 202 9.78 16.04 4.12
N ASN A 203 10.12 14.89 3.55
CA ASN A 203 11.51 14.47 3.39
C ASN A 203 12.30 15.44 2.51
N ALA A 204 11.68 15.95 1.44
CA ALA A 204 12.28 16.93 0.53
C ALA A 204 12.56 18.26 1.25
N SER A 205 11.60 18.75 2.01
CA SER A 205 11.68 20.02 2.75
C SER A 205 12.75 19.99 3.85
N ILE A 206 12.78 18.92 4.66
CA ILE A 206 13.81 18.72 5.69
C ILE A 206 15.22 18.75 5.07
N ARG A 207 15.38 18.12 3.94
CA ARG A 207 16.67 18.08 3.25
C ARG A 207 17.06 19.45 2.67
N ASN A 208 16.13 20.17 2.07
CA ASN A 208 16.40 21.49 1.53
C ASN A 208 16.83 22.45 2.65
N ALA A 209 16.17 22.40 3.81
CA ALA A 209 16.54 23.16 4.98
C ALA A 209 17.98 22.85 5.45
N HIS A 210 18.36 21.58 5.52
CA HIS A 210 19.74 21.18 5.88
C HIS A 210 20.79 21.66 4.87
N ARG A 211 20.47 21.70 3.58
CA ARG A 211 21.39 22.20 2.57
C ARG A 211 21.57 23.72 2.65
N SER A 212 20.48 24.46 2.85
CA SER A 212 20.53 25.91 3.00
C SER A 212 21.33 26.32 4.24
N ALA A 213 21.18 25.61 5.35
CA ALA A 213 21.96 25.85 6.56
C ALA A 213 23.46 25.59 6.38
N LYS A 214 23.84 24.60 5.55
CA LYS A 214 25.26 24.26 5.28
C LYS A 214 25.92 25.21 4.28
N ASN A 215 25.16 25.84 3.39
CA ASN A 215 25.70 26.76 2.37
C ASN A 215 25.69 28.23 2.86
N GLY A 216 25.05 28.54 3.99
CA GLY A 216 24.98 29.86 4.59
C GLY A 216 25.95 30.09 5.75
N SER A 217 26.75 29.06 6.11
CA SER A 217 27.87 29.10 7.03
C SER A 217 29.20 28.98 6.27
#